data_1fe9313c4acb8de172e5c65d80b161ab
#
_entry.id   1fe9313c4acb8de172e5c65d80b161ab
#
_cell.length_a   1.000
_cell.length_b   1.000
_cell.length_c   1.000
_cell.angle_alpha   90.00
_cell.angle_beta   90.00
_cell.angle_gamma   90.00
#
_symmetry.space_group_name_H-M   'P 1'
#
loop_
_entity.id
_entity.type
_entity.pdbx_description
1 polymer ?
#
loop_
_entity_poly.entity_id
_entity_poly.type
_entity_poly.pdbx_seq_one_letter_code
_entity_poly.pdbx_strand_id
1 'polypeptide(L)'
;MAAWWLLAGAILSGPLWVAGTLWAARRIWRSARRLSARARSLEHLVELGQLVGGLAHEIKNPLSTINVNLKLLAEDLNRFHDEEHRRLLRRLKNVQDETHRVKGILEDFLRFAGKYELSPAPVDLRRLVGELVDFFSPQADAAKVVIRTSLPDSQVRCSIDANLIKQALLNLMINAVQAMPQGGELLMKVSAGRGRAVLEVIDTGSGISPEDLSKVFRVYYSTKKGGSGLGLPTTRRIVREHGGDIRAESEVGKGTRFVLALPLVKN
;
A
#
# COMPACT_ATOMS: atom_id res chain seq x y z
N MET A 1 -8.38 -36.23 59.35
CA MET A 1 -7.56 -36.70 58.18
C MET A 1 -7.88 -35.91 56.89
N ALA A 2 -9.03 -35.31 56.69
CA ALA A 2 -9.39 -34.58 55.45
C ALA A 2 -8.67 -33.22 55.24
N ALA A 3 -8.24 -32.54 56.29
CA ALA A 3 -7.61 -31.20 56.17
C ALA A 3 -6.20 -31.22 55.55
N TRP A 4 -5.48 -32.31 55.67
CA TRP A 4 -4.13 -32.46 55.13
C TRP A 4 -4.10 -32.55 53.59
N TRP A 5 -5.13 -33.12 52.99
CA TRP A 5 -5.23 -33.26 51.51
C TRP A 5 -5.53 -31.90 50.83
N LEU A 6 -6.28 -31.02 51.49
CA LEU A 6 -6.57 -29.67 51.00
C LEU A 6 -5.32 -28.77 51.08
N LEU A 7 -4.52 -28.88 52.15
CA LEU A 7 -3.26 -28.14 52.27
C LEU A 7 -2.20 -28.65 51.27
N ALA A 8 -2.09 -29.98 51.03
CA ALA A 8 -1.19 -30.55 50.05
C ALA A 8 -1.56 -30.15 48.62
N GLY A 9 -2.86 -30.09 48.28
CA GLY A 9 -3.33 -29.59 46.97
C GLY A 9 -3.03 -28.12 46.72
N ALA A 10 -3.16 -27.27 47.72
CA ALA A 10 -2.85 -25.83 47.63
C ALA A 10 -1.34 -25.56 47.48
N ILE A 11 -0.47 -26.35 48.11
CA ILE A 11 0.99 -26.23 48.04
C ILE A 11 1.51 -26.69 46.65
N LEU A 12 0.91 -27.73 46.05
CA LEU A 12 1.32 -28.25 44.73
C LEU A 12 0.77 -27.42 43.56
N SER A 13 -0.43 -26.85 43.66
CA SER A 13 -1.02 -26.06 42.57
C SER A 13 -0.59 -24.57 42.59
N GLY A 14 -0.21 -24.03 43.75
CA GLY A 14 0.23 -22.62 43.88
C GLY A 14 1.34 -22.20 42.94
N PRO A 15 2.46 -22.95 42.82
CA PRO A 15 3.57 -22.60 41.90
C PRO A 15 3.17 -22.61 40.43
N LEU A 16 2.25 -23.52 40.04
CA LEU A 16 1.78 -23.62 38.64
C LEU A 16 0.89 -22.42 38.27
N TRP A 17 0.03 -21.97 39.16
CA TRP A 17 -0.80 -20.77 38.98
C TRP A 17 0.05 -19.50 38.92
N VAL A 18 1.05 -19.36 39.76
CA VAL A 18 1.98 -18.24 39.76
C VAL A 18 2.83 -18.25 38.44
N ALA A 19 3.31 -19.41 38.02
CA ALA A 19 4.03 -19.54 36.77
C ALA A 19 3.17 -19.19 35.55
N GLY A 20 1.91 -19.64 35.51
CA GLY A 20 0.94 -19.33 34.45
C GLY A 20 0.61 -17.82 34.36
N THR A 21 0.37 -17.19 35.52
CA THR A 21 0.08 -15.74 35.55
C THR A 21 1.30 -14.91 35.16
N LEU A 22 2.49 -15.28 35.61
CA LEU A 22 3.74 -14.61 35.22
C LEU A 22 4.05 -14.80 33.70
N TRP A 23 3.76 -15.97 33.15
CA TRP A 23 3.91 -16.22 31.72
C TRP A 23 2.91 -15.39 30.89
N ALA A 24 1.65 -15.35 31.30
CA ALA A 24 0.60 -14.54 30.66
C ALA A 24 0.93 -13.04 30.74
N ALA A 25 1.34 -12.55 31.92
CA ALA A 25 1.76 -11.17 32.13
C ALA A 25 2.99 -10.79 31.25
N ARG A 26 4.00 -11.67 31.16
CA ARG A 26 5.16 -11.47 30.29
C ARG A 26 4.76 -11.44 28.81
N ARG A 27 3.83 -12.30 28.40
CA ARG A 27 3.33 -12.33 27.02
C ARG A 27 2.57 -11.05 26.66
N ILE A 28 1.67 -10.59 27.54
CA ILE A 28 0.93 -9.34 27.40
C ILE A 28 1.91 -8.15 27.36
N TRP A 29 2.88 -8.10 28.26
CA TRP A 29 3.86 -7.02 28.34
C TRP A 29 4.78 -6.93 27.11
N ARG A 30 5.20 -8.09 26.57
CA ARG A 30 5.95 -8.16 25.30
C ARG A 30 5.11 -7.69 24.11
N SER A 31 3.83 -8.02 24.09
CA SER A 31 2.91 -7.56 23.03
C SER A 31 2.66 -6.06 23.14
N ALA A 32 2.43 -5.53 24.35
CA ALA A 32 2.25 -4.11 24.60
C ALA A 32 3.51 -3.29 24.25
N ARG A 33 4.70 -3.76 24.61
CA ARG A 33 5.96 -3.11 24.20
C ARG A 33 6.18 -3.09 22.70
N ARG A 34 5.83 -4.16 21.97
CA ARG A 34 5.92 -4.21 20.51
C ARG A 34 4.92 -3.25 19.85
N LEU A 35 3.72 -3.13 20.41
CA LEU A 35 2.70 -2.18 19.95
C LEU A 35 3.14 -0.74 20.22
N SER A 36 3.65 -0.43 21.43
CA SER A 36 4.11 0.93 21.77
C SER A 36 5.39 1.35 21.02
N ALA A 37 6.27 0.42 20.66
CA ALA A 37 7.42 0.73 19.80
C ALA A 37 7.01 1.00 18.37
N ARG A 38 6.00 0.27 17.84
CA ARG A 38 5.42 0.53 16.52
C ARG A 38 4.61 1.82 16.46
N ALA A 39 3.85 2.13 17.52
CA ALA A 39 3.13 3.39 17.64
C ALA A 39 4.10 4.59 17.64
N ARG A 40 5.15 4.54 18.46
CA ARG A 40 6.17 5.61 18.50
C ARG A 40 6.92 5.81 17.17
N SER A 41 7.23 4.75 16.44
CA SER A 41 7.85 4.90 15.12
C SER A 41 6.90 5.46 14.08
N LEU A 42 5.60 5.21 14.19
CA LEU A 42 4.57 5.82 13.34
C LEU A 42 4.31 7.30 13.73
N GLU A 43 4.26 7.62 15.01
CA GLU A 43 4.16 9.00 15.50
C GLU A 43 5.36 9.84 15.04
N HIS A 44 6.56 9.31 15.14
CA HIS A 44 7.77 10.00 14.66
C HIS A 44 7.78 10.20 13.14
N LEU A 45 7.27 9.23 12.37
CA LEU A 45 7.10 9.38 10.92
C LEU A 45 6.01 10.40 10.56
N VAL A 46 4.93 10.50 11.36
CA VAL A 46 3.88 11.52 11.19
C VAL A 46 4.39 12.92 11.55
N GLU A 47 5.18 13.05 12.62
CA GLU A 47 5.84 14.32 12.98
C GLU A 47 6.84 14.76 11.90
N LEU A 48 7.69 13.85 11.42
CA LEU A 48 8.55 14.08 10.27
C LEU A 48 7.76 14.47 9.03
N GLY A 49 6.60 13.83 8.77
CA GLY A 49 5.74 14.15 7.66
C GLY A 49 5.13 15.55 7.72
N GLN A 50 4.80 16.05 8.90
CA GLN A 50 4.30 17.42 9.09
C GLN A 50 5.39 18.46 8.87
N LEU A 51 6.62 18.20 9.35
CA LEU A 51 7.78 19.07 9.12
C LEU A 51 8.19 19.07 7.64
N VAL A 52 8.13 17.92 6.98
CA VAL A 52 8.46 17.74 5.56
C VAL A 52 7.35 18.25 4.65
N GLY A 53 6.11 18.38 5.13
CA GLY A 53 4.98 18.93 4.34
C GLY A 53 5.24 20.32 3.77
N GLY A 54 5.79 21.23 4.58
CA GLY A 54 6.26 22.54 4.16
C GLY A 54 7.48 22.44 3.23
N LEU A 55 8.48 21.67 3.63
CA LEU A 55 9.70 21.44 2.86
C LEU A 55 9.42 20.81 1.49
N ALA A 56 8.44 19.95 1.39
CA ALA A 56 8.09 19.31 0.13
C ALA A 56 7.47 20.27 -0.88
N HIS A 57 6.64 21.22 -0.45
CA HIS A 57 6.21 22.30 -1.31
C HIS A 57 7.39 23.14 -1.79
N GLU A 58 8.35 23.43 -0.91
CA GLU A 58 9.56 24.15 -1.24
C GLU A 58 10.52 23.37 -2.14
N ILE A 59 10.56 22.03 -2.06
CA ILE A 59 11.35 21.18 -2.97
C ILE A 59 10.61 20.95 -4.31
N LYS A 60 9.29 20.81 -4.30
CA LYS A 60 8.49 20.63 -5.52
C LYS A 60 8.61 21.83 -6.47
N ASN A 61 8.69 23.04 -5.94
CA ASN A 61 8.80 24.27 -6.71
C ASN A 61 10.10 24.31 -7.55
N PRO A 62 11.33 24.18 -6.98
CA PRO A 62 12.56 24.16 -7.78
C PRO A 62 12.62 22.97 -8.72
N LEU A 63 12.12 21.79 -8.35
CA LEU A 63 12.04 20.63 -9.27
C LEU A 63 11.15 20.94 -10.48
N SER A 64 10.02 21.59 -10.26
CA SER A 64 9.13 22.03 -11.36
C SER A 64 9.81 23.04 -12.26
N THR A 65 10.54 24.01 -11.70
CA THR A 65 11.32 25.00 -12.44
C THR A 65 12.44 24.33 -13.25
N ILE A 66 13.18 23.41 -12.67
CA ILE A 66 14.21 22.62 -13.37
C ILE A 66 13.58 21.88 -14.56
N ASN A 67 12.44 21.22 -14.35
CA ASN A 67 11.78 20.44 -15.39
C ASN A 67 11.30 21.30 -16.56
N VAL A 68 10.76 22.50 -16.29
CA VAL A 68 10.37 23.46 -17.32
C VAL A 68 11.58 23.94 -18.12
N ASN A 69 12.68 24.31 -17.44
CA ASN A 69 13.90 24.75 -18.13
C ASN A 69 14.53 23.64 -18.99
N LEU A 70 14.53 22.40 -18.48
CA LEU A 70 14.99 21.24 -19.24
C LEU A 70 14.13 20.98 -20.47
N LYS A 71 12.81 21.19 -20.39
CA LYS A 71 11.88 21.06 -21.52
C LYS A 71 12.15 22.14 -22.58
N LEU A 72 12.30 23.38 -22.17
CA LEU A 72 12.65 24.48 -23.09
C LEU A 72 14.00 24.23 -23.79
N LEU A 73 15.00 23.78 -23.03
CA LEU A 73 16.31 23.44 -23.60
C LEU A 73 16.23 22.27 -24.60
N ALA A 74 15.36 21.27 -24.33
CA ALA A 74 15.10 20.17 -25.27
C ALA A 74 14.44 20.66 -26.56
N GLU A 75 13.48 21.60 -26.46
CA GLU A 75 12.80 22.22 -27.60
C GLU A 75 13.78 23.03 -28.45
N ASP A 76 14.69 23.78 -27.84
CA ASP A 76 15.71 24.55 -28.53
C ASP A 76 16.73 23.63 -29.25
N LEU A 77 17.17 22.56 -28.57
CA LEU A 77 18.11 21.59 -29.16
C LEU A 77 17.50 20.75 -30.31
N ASN A 78 16.17 20.53 -30.30
CA ASN A 78 15.49 19.81 -31.38
C ASN A 78 15.54 20.54 -32.75
N ARG A 79 15.86 21.81 -32.75
CA ARG A 79 16.03 22.59 -33.98
C ARG A 79 17.32 22.25 -34.77
N PHE A 80 18.23 21.54 -34.14
CA PHE A 80 19.50 21.12 -34.72
C PHE A 80 19.51 19.62 -34.98
N HIS A 81 20.14 19.15 -36.06
CA HIS A 81 19.99 17.76 -36.52
C HIS A 81 21.32 16.95 -36.55
N ASP A 82 22.37 17.42 -35.89
CA ASP A 82 23.64 16.70 -35.81
C ASP A 82 23.70 15.64 -34.68
N GLU A 83 24.73 14.79 -34.70
CA GLU A 83 24.90 13.71 -33.74
C GLU A 83 25.19 14.20 -32.30
N GLU A 84 25.83 15.35 -32.19
CA GLU A 84 26.16 15.94 -30.88
C GLU A 84 24.90 16.43 -30.18
N HIS A 85 23.98 17.08 -30.89
CA HIS A 85 22.70 17.50 -30.39
C HIS A 85 21.83 16.30 -29.94
N ARG A 86 21.86 15.18 -30.70
CA ARG A 86 21.17 13.95 -30.29
C ARG A 86 21.72 13.35 -29.01
N ARG A 87 23.02 13.45 -28.74
CA ARG A 87 23.63 13.05 -27.46
C ARG A 87 23.19 13.96 -26.32
N LEU A 88 23.15 15.28 -26.54
CA LEU A 88 22.68 16.26 -25.54
C LEU A 88 21.21 16.03 -25.21
N LEU A 89 20.35 15.82 -26.20
CA LEU A 89 18.93 15.51 -25.98
C LEU A 89 18.73 14.24 -25.13
N ARG A 90 19.50 13.18 -25.38
CA ARG A 90 19.44 11.97 -24.54
C ARG A 90 19.83 12.24 -23.09
N ARG A 91 20.90 13.02 -22.85
CA ARG A 91 21.32 13.42 -21.50
C ARG A 91 20.26 14.26 -20.81
N LEU A 92 19.68 15.20 -21.54
CA LEU A 92 18.63 16.07 -21.06
C LEU A 92 17.40 15.26 -20.62
N LYS A 93 16.97 14.31 -21.47
CA LYS A 93 15.87 13.40 -21.14
C LYS A 93 16.14 12.59 -19.87
N ASN A 94 17.36 12.09 -19.71
CA ASN A 94 17.72 11.34 -18.49
C ASN A 94 17.59 12.23 -17.22
N VAL A 95 17.98 13.50 -17.30
CA VAL A 95 17.84 14.44 -16.19
C VAL A 95 16.36 14.77 -15.92
N GLN A 96 15.55 14.92 -16.98
CA GLN A 96 14.10 15.09 -16.85
C GLN A 96 13.46 13.89 -16.15
N ASP A 97 13.78 12.67 -16.59
CA ASP A 97 13.23 11.43 -16.02
C ASP A 97 13.61 11.30 -14.52
N GLU A 98 14.86 11.64 -14.15
CA GLU A 98 15.29 11.63 -12.74
C GLU A 98 14.61 12.72 -11.91
N THR A 99 14.39 13.91 -12.48
CA THR A 99 13.64 14.99 -11.80
C THR A 99 12.19 14.58 -11.53
N HIS A 100 11.52 13.94 -12.50
CA HIS A 100 10.18 13.40 -12.32
C HIS A 100 10.15 12.28 -11.27
N ARG A 101 11.18 11.44 -11.25
CA ARG A 101 11.32 10.38 -10.26
C ARG A 101 11.44 10.93 -8.83
N VAL A 102 12.32 11.92 -8.62
CA VAL A 102 12.48 12.57 -7.29
C VAL A 102 11.17 13.22 -6.84
N LYS A 103 10.46 13.92 -7.75
CA LYS A 103 9.15 14.48 -7.47
C LYS A 103 8.14 13.39 -7.05
N GLY A 104 8.09 12.27 -7.75
CA GLY A 104 7.22 11.12 -7.41
C GLY A 104 7.52 10.53 -6.04
N ILE A 105 8.80 10.33 -5.70
CA ILE A 105 9.22 9.84 -4.39
C ILE A 105 8.78 10.80 -3.27
N LEU A 106 8.92 12.11 -3.50
CA LEU A 106 8.51 13.13 -2.54
C LEU A 106 6.98 13.14 -2.33
N GLU A 107 6.20 13.05 -3.41
CA GLU A 107 4.74 12.96 -3.34
C GLU A 107 4.27 11.69 -2.62
N ASP A 108 4.89 10.55 -2.90
CA ASP A 108 4.61 9.29 -2.19
C ASP A 108 4.95 9.38 -0.70
N PHE A 109 6.08 10.02 -0.36
CA PHE A 109 6.48 10.24 1.03
C PHE A 109 5.48 11.12 1.77
N LEU A 110 5.02 12.21 1.15
CA LEU A 110 4.02 13.10 1.75
C LEU A 110 2.70 12.39 1.99
N ARG A 111 2.26 11.59 1.03
CA ARG A 111 1.04 10.75 1.20
C ARG A 111 1.21 9.73 2.32
N PHE A 112 2.41 9.13 2.41
CA PHE A 112 2.68 8.16 3.48
C PHE A 112 2.77 8.81 4.85
N ALA A 113 3.43 9.96 4.97
CA ALA A 113 3.67 10.66 6.23
C ALA A 113 2.47 11.54 6.68
N GLY A 114 1.59 11.95 5.77
CA GLY A 114 0.42 12.80 6.06
C GLY A 114 -0.57 12.15 7.04
N LYS A 115 -1.27 12.99 7.81
CA LYS A 115 -2.45 12.53 8.58
C LYS A 115 -3.61 12.33 7.62
N TYR A 116 -4.27 11.18 7.70
CA TYR A 116 -5.56 10.98 7.04
C TYR A 116 -6.67 11.45 7.98
N GLU A 117 -7.31 12.56 7.64
CA GLU A 117 -8.61 12.90 8.23
C GLU A 117 -9.66 12.08 7.46
N LEU A 118 -10.04 10.94 8.03
CA LEU A 118 -11.01 10.06 7.40
C LEU A 118 -12.38 10.75 7.32
N SER A 119 -12.98 10.75 6.15
CA SER A 119 -14.37 11.15 5.92
C SER A 119 -15.20 9.93 5.50
N PRO A 120 -15.51 8.99 6.43
CA PRO A 120 -16.17 7.75 6.10
C PRO A 120 -17.65 8.00 5.79
N ALA A 121 -18.11 7.44 4.66
CA ALA A 121 -19.50 7.43 4.24
C ALA A 121 -19.93 6.01 3.84
N PRO A 122 -21.23 5.68 3.84
CA PRO A 122 -21.73 4.43 3.29
C PRO A 122 -21.48 4.36 1.77
N VAL A 123 -20.57 3.47 1.34
CA VAL A 123 -20.18 3.30 -0.08
C VAL A 123 -20.45 1.87 -0.52
N ASP A 124 -21.05 1.71 -1.70
CA ASP A 124 -21.15 0.41 -2.38
C ASP A 124 -19.84 0.11 -3.12
N LEU A 125 -19.11 -0.91 -2.65
CA LEU A 125 -17.82 -1.29 -3.21
C LEU A 125 -17.89 -1.75 -4.68
N ARG A 126 -19.03 -2.28 -5.13
CA ARG A 126 -19.21 -2.68 -6.54
C ARG A 126 -19.15 -1.46 -7.45
N ARG A 127 -19.86 -0.39 -7.07
CA ARG A 127 -19.86 0.87 -7.81
C ARG A 127 -18.48 1.51 -7.79
N LEU A 128 -17.83 1.55 -6.61
CA LEU A 128 -16.48 2.11 -6.46
C LEU A 128 -15.48 1.38 -7.35
N VAL A 129 -15.52 0.04 -7.39
CA VAL A 129 -14.62 -0.76 -8.25
C VAL A 129 -14.95 -0.54 -9.71
N GLY A 130 -16.23 -0.49 -10.11
CA GLY A 130 -16.63 -0.21 -11.49
C GLY A 130 -16.09 1.13 -11.98
N GLU A 131 -16.34 2.22 -11.24
CA GLU A 131 -15.83 3.56 -11.55
C GLU A 131 -14.29 3.59 -11.67
N LEU A 132 -13.58 2.84 -10.81
CA LEU A 132 -12.13 2.78 -10.84
C LEU A 132 -11.61 2.00 -12.04
N VAL A 133 -12.26 0.91 -12.41
CA VAL A 133 -11.94 0.11 -13.60
C VAL A 133 -12.13 0.94 -14.86
N ASP A 134 -13.26 1.64 -15.00
CA ASP A 134 -13.51 2.52 -16.14
C ASP A 134 -12.44 3.60 -16.28
N PHE A 135 -12.07 4.21 -15.16
CA PHE A 135 -10.99 5.23 -15.12
C PHE A 135 -9.63 4.67 -15.52
N PHE A 136 -9.29 3.45 -15.12
CA PHE A 136 -7.95 2.87 -15.31
C PHE A 136 -7.81 2.08 -16.62
N SER A 137 -8.91 1.70 -17.27
CA SER A 137 -8.91 0.89 -18.48
C SER A 137 -8.01 1.43 -19.60
N PRO A 138 -8.00 2.74 -19.95
CA PRO A 138 -7.11 3.24 -21.00
C PRO A 138 -5.62 3.00 -20.70
N GLN A 139 -5.23 3.08 -19.43
CA GLN A 139 -3.84 2.83 -19.01
C GLN A 139 -3.50 1.35 -19.06
N ALA A 140 -4.42 0.48 -18.68
CA ALA A 140 -4.26 -0.97 -18.77
C ALA A 140 -4.16 -1.43 -20.23
N ASP A 141 -5.03 -0.93 -21.12
CA ASP A 141 -5.04 -1.23 -22.54
C ASP A 141 -3.72 -0.83 -23.21
N ALA A 142 -3.18 0.35 -22.88
CA ALA A 142 -1.87 0.80 -23.36
C ALA A 142 -0.74 -0.14 -22.95
N ALA A 143 -0.89 -0.83 -21.80
CA ALA A 143 0.03 -1.85 -21.31
C ALA A 143 -0.32 -3.28 -21.77
N LYS A 144 -1.35 -3.46 -22.62
CA LYS A 144 -1.88 -4.75 -23.08
C LYS A 144 -2.38 -5.64 -21.93
N VAL A 145 -2.93 -5.03 -20.88
CA VAL A 145 -3.50 -5.74 -19.73
C VAL A 145 -5.02 -5.69 -19.81
N VAL A 146 -5.65 -6.86 -19.84
CA VAL A 146 -7.12 -6.98 -19.84
C VAL A 146 -7.63 -6.94 -18.41
N ILE A 147 -8.52 -5.99 -18.10
CA ILE A 147 -9.17 -5.92 -16.79
C ILE A 147 -10.48 -6.74 -16.84
N ARG A 148 -10.63 -7.63 -15.87
CA ARG A 148 -11.88 -8.37 -15.62
C ARG A 148 -12.43 -8.01 -14.26
N THR A 149 -13.75 -8.03 -14.13
CA THR A 149 -14.44 -7.80 -12.85
C THR A 149 -15.29 -9.01 -12.49
N SER A 150 -15.33 -9.34 -11.19
CA SER A 150 -16.25 -10.33 -10.61
C SER A 150 -16.96 -9.67 -9.43
N LEU A 151 -18.12 -9.10 -9.69
CA LEU A 151 -18.90 -8.34 -8.73
C LEU A 151 -20.17 -9.12 -8.38
N PRO A 152 -20.61 -9.14 -7.10
CA PRO A 152 -21.86 -9.80 -6.71
C PRO A 152 -23.09 -8.98 -7.16
N ASP A 153 -24.24 -9.61 -7.30
CA ASP A 153 -25.48 -8.91 -7.66
C ASP A 153 -26.00 -8.01 -6.53
N SER A 154 -25.79 -8.42 -5.27
CA SER A 154 -26.20 -7.66 -4.09
C SER A 154 -25.21 -6.55 -3.74
N GLN A 155 -25.73 -5.44 -3.18
CA GLN A 155 -24.88 -4.32 -2.72
C GLN A 155 -23.94 -4.76 -1.61
N VAL A 156 -22.68 -4.30 -1.68
CA VAL A 156 -21.66 -4.52 -0.65
C VAL A 156 -21.29 -3.16 -0.05
N ARG A 157 -21.99 -2.78 1.03
CA ARG A 157 -21.84 -1.45 1.66
C ARG A 157 -20.81 -1.48 2.79
N CYS A 158 -19.83 -0.57 2.71
CA CYS A 158 -18.85 -0.30 3.77
C CYS A 158 -18.89 1.17 4.16
N SER A 159 -18.61 1.47 5.43
CA SER A 159 -18.39 2.84 5.89
C SER A 159 -16.91 3.18 5.66
N ILE A 160 -16.62 3.88 4.56
CA ILE A 160 -15.25 4.13 4.11
C ILE A 160 -15.12 5.53 3.50
N ASP A 161 -13.91 6.06 3.51
CA ASP A 161 -13.52 7.17 2.65
C ASP A 161 -13.24 6.63 1.25
N ALA A 162 -14.13 6.95 0.30
CA ALA A 162 -14.07 6.45 -1.06
C ALA A 162 -12.77 6.85 -1.77
N ASN A 163 -12.26 8.06 -1.54
CA ASN A 163 -11.06 8.58 -2.20
C ASN A 163 -9.81 7.83 -1.74
N LEU A 164 -9.69 7.57 -0.44
CA LEU A 164 -8.57 6.82 0.12
C LEU A 164 -8.60 5.35 -0.33
N ILE A 165 -9.77 4.73 -0.36
CA ILE A 165 -9.89 3.35 -0.87
C ILE A 165 -9.60 3.27 -2.37
N LYS A 166 -10.10 4.23 -3.18
CA LYS A 166 -9.72 4.34 -4.62
C LYS A 166 -8.20 4.47 -4.77
N GLN A 167 -7.55 5.28 -3.95
CA GLN A 167 -6.08 5.42 -3.95
C GLN A 167 -5.37 4.11 -3.61
N ALA A 168 -5.83 3.39 -2.59
CA ALA A 168 -5.28 2.08 -2.22
C ALA A 168 -5.40 1.06 -3.35
N LEU A 169 -6.57 0.98 -3.98
CA LEU A 169 -6.82 0.09 -5.11
C LEU A 169 -5.99 0.48 -6.34
N LEU A 170 -5.90 1.77 -6.66
CA LEU A 170 -5.09 2.28 -7.77
C LEU A 170 -3.62 1.90 -7.60
N ASN A 171 -3.06 2.01 -6.40
CA ASN A 171 -1.70 1.54 -6.12
C ASN A 171 -1.51 0.05 -6.43
N LEU A 172 -2.51 -0.79 -6.11
CA LEU A 172 -2.46 -2.22 -6.42
C LEU A 172 -2.58 -2.48 -7.92
N MET A 173 -3.48 -1.77 -8.62
CA MET A 173 -3.67 -1.90 -10.07
C MET A 173 -2.39 -1.47 -10.83
N ILE A 174 -1.76 -0.36 -10.44
CA ILE A 174 -0.49 0.08 -11.02
C ILE A 174 0.60 -0.97 -10.78
N ASN A 175 0.68 -1.54 -9.57
CA ASN A 175 1.64 -2.59 -9.26
C ASN A 175 1.42 -3.84 -10.12
N ALA A 176 0.16 -4.22 -10.36
CA ALA A 176 -0.23 -5.34 -11.20
C ALA A 176 0.22 -5.11 -12.66
N VAL A 177 -0.11 -3.95 -13.25
CA VAL A 177 0.31 -3.61 -14.61
C VAL A 177 1.83 -3.61 -14.75
N GLN A 178 2.54 -3.06 -13.79
CA GLN A 178 4.01 -3.07 -13.77
C GLN A 178 4.61 -4.48 -13.65
N ALA A 179 3.89 -5.44 -13.06
CA ALA A 179 4.32 -6.85 -12.99
C ALA A 179 4.06 -7.62 -14.30
N MET A 180 3.33 -7.01 -15.24
CA MET A 180 2.92 -7.60 -16.52
C MET A 180 3.46 -6.80 -17.74
N PRO A 181 4.79 -6.67 -17.91
CA PRO A 181 5.36 -5.82 -18.97
C PRO A 181 5.09 -6.31 -20.40
N GLN A 182 4.65 -7.56 -20.56
CA GLN A 182 4.26 -8.14 -21.84
C GLN A 182 2.73 -8.24 -22.02
N GLY A 183 1.97 -7.60 -21.12
CA GLY A 183 0.52 -7.76 -21.04
C GLY A 183 0.12 -8.90 -20.12
N GLY A 184 -1.19 -9.08 -19.92
CA GLY A 184 -1.74 -10.09 -19.03
C GLY A 184 -3.18 -9.81 -18.63
N GLU A 185 -3.62 -10.41 -17.52
CA GLU A 185 -4.97 -10.20 -16.98
C GLU A 185 -4.90 -9.65 -15.56
N LEU A 186 -5.76 -8.66 -15.27
CA LEU A 186 -6.01 -8.10 -13.96
C LEU A 186 -7.46 -8.36 -13.56
N LEU A 187 -7.69 -9.20 -12.56
CA LEU A 187 -9.03 -9.47 -12.05
C LEU A 187 -9.29 -8.67 -10.76
N MET A 188 -10.36 -7.87 -10.80
CA MET A 188 -10.91 -7.16 -9.65
C MET A 188 -12.16 -7.89 -9.15
N LYS A 189 -12.11 -8.45 -7.93
CA LYS A 189 -13.22 -9.22 -7.38
C LYS A 189 -13.74 -8.59 -6.08
N VAL A 190 -15.06 -8.52 -5.94
CA VAL A 190 -15.74 -8.10 -4.71
C VAL A 190 -16.61 -9.25 -4.22
N SER A 191 -16.53 -9.53 -2.94
CA SER A 191 -17.40 -10.49 -2.27
C SER A 191 -17.74 -10.02 -0.85
N ALA A 192 -18.76 -10.59 -0.25
CA ALA A 192 -19.15 -10.30 1.13
C ALA A 192 -19.38 -11.60 1.90
N GLY A 193 -18.90 -11.65 3.15
CA GLY A 193 -19.10 -12.80 4.02
C GLY A 193 -18.57 -12.57 5.43
N ARG A 194 -19.17 -13.20 6.41
CA ARG A 194 -18.76 -13.17 7.83
C ARG A 194 -18.61 -11.74 8.40
N GLY A 195 -19.51 -10.81 7.98
CA GLY A 195 -19.49 -9.41 8.46
C GLY A 195 -18.40 -8.54 7.83
N ARG A 196 -17.73 -9.02 6.78
CA ARG A 196 -16.70 -8.28 6.04
C ARG A 196 -16.95 -8.29 4.54
N ALA A 197 -16.61 -7.20 3.88
CA ALA A 197 -16.42 -7.15 2.46
C ALA A 197 -14.98 -7.55 2.13
N VAL A 198 -14.80 -8.32 1.07
CA VAL A 198 -13.50 -8.75 0.57
C VAL A 198 -13.32 -8.22 -0.84
N LEU A 199 -12.27 -7.43 -1.03
CA LEU A 199 -11.78 -6.96 -2.32
C LEU A 199 -10.52 -7.73 -2.69
N GLU A 200 -10.49 -8.28 -3.88
CA GLU A 200 -9.31 -9.01 -4.38
C GLU A 200 -8.81 -8.32 -5.66
N VAL A 201 -7.52 -8.11 -5.72
CA VAL A 201 -6.80 -7.61 -6.89
C VAL A 201 -5.82 -8.70 -7.28
N ILE A 202 -6.04 -9.34 -8.44
CA ILE A 202 -5.31 -10.53 -8.87
C ILE A 202 -4.70 -10.25 -10.23
N ASP A 203 -3.38 -10.38 -10.35
CA ASP A 203 -2.65 -10.26 -11.60
C ASP A 203 -2.03 -11.59 -12.03
N THR A 204 -1.77 -11.72 -13.32
CA THR A 204 -1.05 -12.86 -13.93
C THR A 204 0.41 -12.50 -14.22
N GLY A 205 1.00 -11.61 -13.42
CA GLY A 205 2.34 -11.10 -13.63
C GLY A 205 3.46 -12.03 -13.18
N SER A 206 4.64 -11.46 -13.02
CA SER A 206 5.86 -12.20 -12.64
C SER A 206 5.80 -12.87 -11.27
N GLY A 207 4.85 -12.48 -10.41
CA GLY A 207 4.78 -12.92 -9.03
C GLY A 207 5.89 -12.34 -8.16
N ILE A 208 5.88 -12.73 -6.89
CA ILE A 208 6.79 -12.24 -5.84
C ILE A 208 7.41 -13.46 -5.15
N SER A 209 8.71 -13.43 -4.91
CA SER A 209 9.41 -14.51 -4.19
C SER A 209 8.92 -14.62 -2.74
N PRO A 210 8.97 -15.80 -2.09
CA PRO A 210 8.58 -15.94 -0.68
C PRO A 210 9.40 -15.04 0.26
N GLU A 211 10.65 -14.79 -0.08
CA GLU A 211 11.53 -13.91 0.68
C GLU A 211 11.05 -12.46 0.60
N ASP A 212 10.72 -11.98 -0.59
CA ASP A 212 10.24 -10.62 -0.84
C ASP A 212 8.81 -10.42 -0.32
N LEU A 213 7.95 -11.44 -0.46
CA LEU A 213 6.56 -11.41 0.00
C LEU A 213 6.46 -11.09 1.51
N SER A 214 7.41 -11.57 2.29
CA SER A 214 7.50 -11.24 3.73
C SER A 214 7.82 -9.77 4.01
N LYS A 215 8.33 -9.04 3.01
CA LYS A 215 8.86 -7.67 3.12
C LYS A 215 8.04 -6.63 2.33
N VAL A 216 7.10 -7.04 1.44
CA VAL A 216 6.40 -6.13 0.51
C VAL A 216 5.66 -4.97 1.18
N PHE A 217 5.26 -5.13 2.45
CA PHE A 217 4.62 -4.07 3.22
C PHE A 217 5.59 -3.27 4.11
N ARG A 218 6.91 -3.48 3.99
CA ARG A 218 7.90 -2.66 4.70
C ARG A 218 8.12 -1.35 3.95
N VAL A 219 8.24 -0.27 4.72
CA VAL A 219 8.54 1.08 4.20
C VAL A 219 9.89 1.06 3.49
N TYR A 220 9.97 1.72 2.33
CA TYR A 220 11.16 1.79 1.47
C TYR A 220 11.63 0.45 0.89
N TYR A 221 10.80 -0.59 0.96
CA TYR A 221 11.13 -1.86 0.33
C TYR A 221 10.55 -1.92 -1.08
N SER A 222 11.40 -2.07 -2.08
CA SER A 222 11.02 -2.23 -3.48
C SER A 222 12.04 -3.11 -4.21
N THR A 223 11.58 -4.06 -4.99
CA THR A 223 12.40 -4.85 -5.92
C THR A 223 12.47 -4.20 -7.31
N LYS A 224 11.67 -3.14 -7.55
CA LYS A 224 11.59 -2.43 -8.83
C LYS A 224 12.60 -1.29 -8.89
N LYS A 225 13.32 -1.16 -10.02
CA LYS A 225 14.17 0.01 -10.29
C LYS A 225 13.30 1.28 -10.26
N GLY A 226 13.62 2.21 -9.36
CA GLY A 226 12.93 3.50 -9.27
C GLY A 226 11.64 3.50 -8.45
N GLY A 227 11.23 2.38 -7.88
CA GLY A 227 10.09 2.33 -6.98
C GLY A 227 10.40 2.97 -5.62
N SER A 228 9.51 3.83 -5.13
CA SER A 228 9.64 4.49 -3.81
C SER A 228 9.56 3.50 -2.63
N GLY A 229 8.96 2.33 -2.82
CA GLY A 229 8.68 1.37 -1.75
C GLY A 229 7.64 1.87 -0.73
N LEU A 230 6.83 2.87 -1.08
CA LEU A 230 5.81 3.48 -0.22
C LEU A 230 4.38 3.11 -0.61
N GLY A 231 4.11 2.65 -1.83
CA GLY A 231 2.76 2.34 -2.30
C GLY A 231 2.05 1.27 -1.49
N LEU A 232 2.65 0.09 -1.29
CA LEU A 232 2.06 -1.00 -0.50
C LEU A 232 1.96 -0.68 1.00
N PRO A 233 2.97 -0.08 1.66
CA PRO A 233 2.83 0.46 3.01
C PRO A 233 1.67 1.45 3.17
N THR A 234 1.51 2.39 2.21
CA THR A 234 0.39 3.35 2.17
C THR A 234 -0.95 2.63 2.04
N THR A 235 -1.06 1.69 1.10
CA THR A 235 -2.26 0.85 0.92
C THR A 235 -2.63 0.13 2.23
N ARG A 236 -1.66 -0.48 2.90
CA ARG A 236 -1.88 -1.17 4.18
C ARG A 236 -2.33 -0.21 5.28
N ARG A 237 -1.76 0.99 5.33
CA ARG A 237 -2.17 2.03 6.29
C ARG A 237 -3.61 2.46 6.03
N ILE A 238 -3.96 2.81 4.79
CA ILE A 238 -5.33 3.20 4.41
C ILE A 238 -6.33 2.11 4.83
N VAL A 239 -6.09 0.86 4.47
CA VAL A 239 -6.98 -0.25 4.82
C VAL A 239 -7.14 -0.40 6.33
N ARG A 240 -6.07 -0.24 7.11
CA ARG A 240 -6.10 -0.33 8.59
C ARG A 240 -6.83 0.83 9.25
N GLU A 241 -6.67 2.04 8.75
CA GLU A 241 -7.42 3.22 9.24
C GLU A 241 -8.94 3.02 9.04
N HIS A 242 -9.35 2.21 8.05
CA HIS A 242 -10.74 1.80 7.84
C HIS A 242 -11.16 0.54 8.66
N GLY A 243 -10.36 0.12 9.65
CA GLY A 243 -10.64 -1.08 10.45
C GLY A 243 -10.52 -2.40 9.68
N GLY A 244 -9.87 -2.35 8.50
CA GLY A 244 -9.63 -3.49 7.64
C GLY A 244 -8.28 -4.18 7.85
N ASP A 245 -8.01 -5.18 7.00
CA ASP A 245 -6.71 -5.83 6.88
C ASP A 245 -6.41 -6.12 5.42
N ILE A 246 -5.12 -6.19 5.07
CA ILE A 246 -4.64 -6.53 3.73
C ILE A 246 -3.62 -7.66 3.81
N ARG A 247 -3.73 -8.62 2.88
CA ARG A 247 -2.80 -9.74 2.70
C ARG A 247 -2.36 -9.84 1.26
N ALA A 248 -1.19 -10.42 1.04
CA ALA A 248 -0.65 -10.73 -0.26
C ALA A 248 -0.35 -12.23 -0.33
N GLU A 249 -0.74 -12.86 -1.43
CA GLU A 249 -0.45 -14.23 -1.79
C GLU A 249 0.18 -14.19 -3.19
N SER A 250 1.29 -14.87 -3.41
CA SER A 250 1.98 -14.82 -4.70
C SER A 250 2.81 -16.06 -4.93
N GLU A 251 2.94 -16.44 -6.20
CA GLU A 251 3.83 -17.48 -6.67
C GLU A 251 4.59 -16.97 -7.89
N VAL A 252 5.91 -17.14 -7.90
CA VAL A 252 6.77 -16.68 -8.98
C VAL A 252 6.33 -17.32 -10.31
N GLY A 253 6.12 -16.48 -11.32
CA GLY A 253 5.65 -16.88 -12.65
C GLY A 253 4.14 -17.13 -12.79
N LYS A 254 3.36 -17.03 -11.68
CA LYS A 254 1.90 -17.21 -11.73
C LYS A 254 1.11 -15.93 -11.41
N GLY A 255 1.78 -14.92 -10.80
CA GLY A 255 1.19 -13.66 -10.46
C GLY A 255 0.99 -13.44 -8.96
N THR A 256 0.22 -12.39 -8.62
CA THR A 256 0.00 -11.97 -7.25
C THR A 256 -1.48 -11.72 -6.99
N ARG A 257 -1.93 -12.05 -5.79
CA ARG A 257 -3.27 -11.79 -5.26
C ARG A 257 -3.15 -10.95 -4.00
N PHE A 258 -3.67 -9.74 -4.05
CA PHE A 258 -3.88 -8.90 -2.87
C PHE A 258 -5.33 -9.04 -2.41
N VAL A 259 -5.53 -9.28 -1.11
CA VAL A 259 -6.84 -9.48 -0.48
C VAL A 259 -7.03 -8.41 0.60
N LEU A 260 -8.01 -7.53 0.40
CA LEU A 260 -8.40 -6.49 1.33
C LEU A 260 -9.71 -6.91 2.00
N ALA A 261 -9.76 -6.89 3.32
CA ALA A 261 -10.96 -7.17 4.10
C ALA A 261 -11.41 -5.90 4.85
N LEU A 262 -12.59 -5.37 4.53
CA LEU A 262 -13.16 -4.18 5.15
C LEU A 262 -14.41 -4.54 5.97
N PRO A 263 -14.73 -3.84 7.07
CA PRO A 263 -15.96 -4.07 7.81
C PRO A 263 -17.18 -3.64 6.98
N LEU A 264 -18.21 -4.50 6.94
CA LEU A 264 -19.50 -4.14 6.36
C LEU A 264 -20.24 -3.15 7.28
N VAL A 265 -21.05 -2.28 6.69
CA VAL A 265 -22.02 -1.51 7.47
C VAL A 265 -23.00 -2.50 8.09
N LYS A 266 -23.17 -2.42 9.42
CA LYS A 266 -24.23 -3.18 10.09
C LYS A 266 -25.57 -2.54 9.68
N ASN A 267 -26.44 -3.34 9.06
CA ASN A 267 -27.84 -2.97 8.86
C ASN A 267 -28.54 -2.80 10.21
#